data_4038674d04bc42715d9111c038e8fe25
#
_entry.id   4038674d04bc42715d9111c038e8fe25
#
_cell.length_a   1.000
_cell.length_b   1.000
_cell.length_c   1.000
_cell.angle_alpha   90.00
_cell.angle_beta   90.00
_cell.angle_gamma   90.00
#
_symmetry.space_group_name_H-M   'P 1'
#
loop_
_entity.id
_entity.type
_entity.pdbx_description
1 polymer ?
#
loop_
_entity_poly.entity_id
_entity_poly.type
_entity_poly.pdbx_seq_one_letter_code
_entity_poly.pdbx_strand_id
1 'polypeptide(L)'
;MTYIVRELWKGHIKKGVNSGKRRKLLIVTSSTIADKVIENVEKNNYSRYDIVGVALLNKDLIGNQINNVSVVANNETVGMYACKEWVDEVFIVLPKEIAYPNTLIEQLTLAGITVHMNLAKVVNSPGKKQFVEKIGDYTVLTTSINYASLNELFLKRVFDIVCGLLGCILTLIICIFIGPAIYIASPGPIFFSQERVGKNGKKFKMYKF
;
A
#
# COMPACT_ATOMS: atom_id res chain seq x y z
N MET A 1 30.07 20.00 -8.02
CA MET A 1 29.80 18.92 -7.04
C MET A 1 28.33 18.50 -6.97
N THR A 2 27.36 19.40 -7.14
CA THR A 2 25.90 19.13 -7.07
C THR A 2 25.34 18.26 -8.20
N TYR A 3 25.91 18.28 -9.42
CA TYR A 3 25.37 17.54 -10.56
C TYR A 3 25.63 16.03 -10.46
N ILE A 4 26.81 15.62 -10.02
CA ILE A 4 27.17 14.18 -9.85
C ILE A 4 26.32 13.55 -8.75
N VAL A 5 26.11 14.22 -7.65
CA VAL A 5 25.23 13.75 -6.55
C VAL A 5 23.79 13.61 -7.03
N ARG A 6 23.30 14.53 -7.86
CA ARG A 6 21.96 14.47 -8.45
C ARG A 6 21.79 13.31 -9.43
N GLU A 7 22.77 13.01 -10.26
CA GLU A 7 22.75 11.87 -11.21
C GLU A 7 22.90 10.52 -10.51
N LEU A 8 23.76 10.42 -9.51
CA LEU A 8 23.88 9.24 -8.66
C LEU A 8 22.56 9.01 -7.87
N TRP A 9 21.96 10.07 -7.40
CA TRP A 9 20.66 10.00 -6.67
C TRP A 9 19.52 9.59 -7.58
N LYS A 10 19.44 10.14 -8.81
CA LYS A 10 18.50 9.70 -9.83
C LYS A 10 18.71 8.23 -10.22
N GLY A 11 19.96 7.79 -10.34
CA GLY A 11 20.31 6.38 -10.61
C GLY A 11 19.88 5.46 -9.46
N HIS A 12 20.04 5.92 -8.22
CA HIS A 12 19.63 5.16 -7.02
C HIS A 12 18.10 5.09 -6.88
N ILE A 13 17.39 6.20 -7.18
CA ILE A 13 15.93 6.23 -7.20
C ILE A 13 15.37 5.33 -8.31
N LYS A 14 15.94 5.37 -9.53
CA LYS A 14 15.54 4.47 -10.63
C LYS A 14 15.78 2.99 -10.28
N LYS A 15 16.88 2.65 -9.63
CA LYS A 15 17.14 1.28 -9.13
C LYS A 15 16.24 0.92 -7.95
N GLY A 16 15.94 1.85 -7.05
CA GLY A 16 15.04 1.63 -5.92
C GLY A 16 13.58 1.44 -6.33
N VAL A 17 13.13 2.09 -7.39
CA VAL A 17 11.79 1.87 -7.99
C VAL A 17 11.71 0.49 -8.64
N ASN A 18 12.79 -0.03 -9.22
CA ASN A 18 12.84 -1.39 -9.78
C ASN A 18 13.09 -2.49 -8.73
N SER A 19 13.57 -2.16 -7.54
CA SER A 19 13.81 -3.11 -6.43
C SER A 19 12.71 -3.11 -5.38
N GLY A 20 11.77 -2.17 -5.45
CA GLY A 20 10.60 -2.10 -4.58
C GLY A 20 9.55 -3.15 -5.00
N LYS A 21 9.07 -3.92 -4.03
CA LYS A 21 7.92 -4.82 -4.17
C LYS A 21 6.79 -4.05 -4.87
N ARG A 22 6.38 -4.50 -6.07
CA ARG A 22 5.28 -3.89 -6.84
C ARG A 22 4.06 -3.78 -5.94
N ARG A 23 3.33 -2.67 -6.01
CA ARG A 23 2.12 -2.48 -5.23
C ARG A 23 0.98 -3.27 -5.85
N LYS A 24 0.26 -3.99 -5.03
CA LYS A 24 -0.91 -4.76 -5.45
C LYS A 24 -2.08 -3.83 -5.75
N LEU A 25 -2.52 -3.79 -7.01
CA LEU A 25 -3.62 -2.96 -7.48
C LEU A 25 -4.84 -3.83 -7.76
N LEU A 26 -5.98 -3.50 -7.16
CA LEU A 26 -7.28 -4.05 -7.50
C LEU A 26 -8.05 -3.02 -8.33
N ILE A 27 -8.54 -3.41 -9.50
CA ILE A 27 -9.36 -2.55 -10.36
C ILE A 27 -10.83 -2.79 -10.03
N VAL A 28 -11.56 -1.71 -9.72
CA VAL A 28 -13.01 -1.75 -9.47
C VAL A 28 -13.72 -1.01 -10.61
N THR A 29 -14.57 -1.71 -11.35
CA THR A 29 -15.19 -1.16 -12.54
C THR A 29 -16.57 -1.79 -12.84
N SER A 30 -17.17 -1.39 -13.97
CA SER A 30 -18.37 -2.01 -14.53
C SER A 30 -18.01 -2.96 -15.65
N SER A 31 -18.75 -4.04 -15.84
CA SER A 31 -18.53 -5.01 -16.92
C SER A 31 -18.55 -4.36 -18.32
N THR A 32 -19.22 -3.21 -18.48
CA THR A 32 -19.35 -2.50 -19.77
C THR A 32 -18.07 -1.83 -20.24
N ILE A 33 -17.15 -1.48 -19.31
CA ILE A 33 -15.91 -0.77 -19.62
C ILE A 33 -14.67 -1.51 -19.14
N ALA A 34 -14.83 -2.67 -18.51
CA ALA A 34 -13.74 -3.43 -17.89
C ALA A 34 -12.58 -3.70 -18.85
N ASP A 35 -12.87 -4.18 -20.08
CA ASP A 35 -11.85 -4.48 -21.09
C ASP A 35 -10.96 -3.27 -21.39
N LYS A 36 -11.58 -2.11 -21.62
CA LYS A 36 -10.85 -0.86 -21.94
C LYS A 36 -10.01 -0.36 -20.76
N VAL A 37 -10.54 -0.49 -19.54
CA VAL A 37 -9.83 -0.05 -18.33
C VAL A 37 -8.62 -0.91 -18.08
N ILE A 38 -8.76 -2.24 -18.18
CA ILE A 38 -7.66 -3.18 -18.00
C ILE A 38 -6.57 -2.94 -19.03
N GLU A 39 -6.94 -2.91 -20.32
CA GLU A 39 -5.99 -2.69 -21.42
C GLU A 39 -5.21 -1.38 -21.24
N ASN A 40 -5.88 -0.30 -20.85
CA ASN A 40 -5.24 0.99 -20.63
C ASN A 40 -4.26 0.96 -19.45
N VAL A 41 -4.67 0.37 -18.32
CA VAL A 41 -3.80 0.25 -17.13
C VAL A 41 -2.61 -0.63 -17.44
N GLU A 42 -2.76 -1.76 -18.12
CA GLU A 42 -1.65 -2.66 -18.49
C GLU A 42 -0.66 -1.99 -19.43
N LYS A 43 -1.13 -1.33 -20.49
CA LYS A 43 -0.28 -0.62 -21.46
C LYS A 43 0.60 0.44 -20.82
N ASN A 44 0.09 1.14 -19.81
CA ASN A 44 0.72 2.32 -19.22
C ASN A 44 1.22 2.08 -17.79
N ASN A 45 1.26 0.83 -17.35
CA ASN A 45 1.63 0.46 -15.97
C ASN A 45 3.12 0.72 -15.63
N TYR A 46 4.01 0.69 -16.62
CA TYR A 46 5.47 0.86 -16.44
C TYR A 46 6.04 0.05 -15.26
N SER A 47 5.51 -1.15 -15.02
CA SER A 47 5.87 -2.04 -13.91
C SER A 47 5.65 -1.47 -12.49
N ARG A 48 4.81 -0.45 -12.35
CA ARG A 48 4.51 0.19 -11.07
C ARG A 48 3.58 -0.65 -10.20
N TYR A 49 2.58 -1.28 -10.82
CA TYR A 49 1.54 -2.04 -10.16
C TYR A 49 1.55 -3.51 -10.56
N ASP A 50 1.17 -4.36 -9.62
CA ASP A 50 0.81 -5.76 -9.83
C ASP A 50 -0.72 -5.88 -9.75
N ILE A 51 -1.37 -6.08 -10.91
CA ILE A 51 -2.84 -6.15 -10.98
C ILE A 51 -3.27 -7.51 -10.44
N VAL A 52 -3.84 -7.51 -9.23
CA VAL A 52 -4.25 -8.75 -8.54
C VAL A 52 -5.61 -9.26 -8.98
N GLY A 53 -6.41 -8.42 -9.65
CA GLY A 53 -7.72 -8.80 -10.17
C GLY A 53 -8.61 -7.61 -10.47
N VAL A 54 -9.83 -7.91 -10.91
CA VAL A 54 -10.89 -6.95 -11.19
C VAL A 54 -12.10 -7.27 -10.33
N ALA A 55 -12.73 -6.24 -9.77
CA ALA A 55 -14.04 -6.34 -9.13
C ALA A 55 -15.10 -5.64 -9.99
N LEU A 56 -16.22 -6.31 -10.22
CA LEU A 56 -17.33 -5.79 -11.02
C LEU A 56 -18.48 -5.38 -10.11
N LEU A 57 -18.93 -4.11 -10.20
CA LEU A 57 -20.00 -3.59 -9.35
C LEU A 57 -21.41 -3.86 -9.87
N ASN A 58 -21.55 -4.17 -11.17
CA ASN A 58 -22.87 -4.29 -11.84
C ASN A 58 -23.26 -5.73 -12.17
N LYS A 59 -22.34 -6.67 -12.16
CA LYS A 59 -22.58 -8.09 -12.46
C LYS A 59 -21.72 -8.98 -11.61
N ASP A 60 -22.23 -10.13 -11.23
CA ASP A 60 -21.45 -11.17 -10.58
C ASP A 60 -20.89 -12.13 -11.65
N LEU A 61 -19.62 -11.97 -11.95
CA LEU A 61 -18.85 -12.79 -12.89
C LEU A 61 -17.58 -13.33 -12.21
N ILE A 62 -17.63 -13.56 -10.90
CA ILE A 62 -16.50 -14.08 -10.14
C ILE A 62 -16.02 -15.41 -10.74
N GLY A 63 -14.70 -15.54 -10.91
CA GLY A 63 -14.06 -16.69 -11.52
C GLY A 63 -13.86 -16.59 -13.05
N ASN A 64 -14.50 -15.65 -13.73
CA ASN A 64 -14.24 -15.39 -15.15
C ASN A 64 -12.97 -14.55 -15.33
N GLN A 65 -12.44 -14.51 -16.55
CA GLN A 65 -11.30 -13.70 -16.92
C GLN A 65 -11.70 -12.64 -17.94
N ILE A 66 -11.15 -11.44 -17.79
CA ILE A 66 -11.28 -10.31 -18.71
C ILE A 66 -9.86 -9.86 -19.05
N ASN A 67 -9.44 -9.93 -20.33
CA ASN A 67 -8.09 -9.59 -20.79
C ASN A 67 -6.98 -10.22 -19.89
N ASN A 68 -7.07 -11.54 -19.63
CA ASN A 68 -6.16 -12.29 -18.77
C ASN A 68 -6.14 -11.90 -17.29
N VAL A 69 -7.01 -10.98 -16.84
CA VAL A 69 -7.16 -10.61 -15.44
C VAL A 69 -8.41 -11.28 -14.87
N SER A 70 -8.27 -11.96 -13.74
CA SER A 70 -9.38 -12.67 -13.11
C SER A 70 -10.36 -11.70 -12.44
N VAL A 71 -11.66 -11.97 -12.58
CA VAL A 71 -12.72 -11.33 -11.81
C VAL A 71 -12.76 -11.96 -10.42
N VAL A 72 -12.37 -11.22 -9.40
CA VAL A 72 -12.12 -11.75 -8.04
C VAL A 72 -13.17 -11.36 -7.03
N ALA A 73 -13.96 -10.32 -7.31
CA ALA A 73 -14.97 -9.82 -6.38
C ALA A 73 -16.13 -9.13 -7.11
N ASN A 74 -17.24 -9.02 -6.42
CA ASN A 74 -18.42 -8.23 -6.81
C ASN A 74 -18.62 -7.04 -5.84
N ASN A 75 -19.73 -6.32 -5.99
CA ASN A 75 -20.04 -5.14 -5.16
C ASN A 75 -20.07 -5.43 -3.66
N GLU A 76 -20.48 -6.63 -3.24
CA GLU A 76 -20.62 -7.00 -1.83
C GLU A 76 -19.30 -7.52 -1.22
N THR A 77 -18.50 -8.20 -2.04
CA THR A 77 -17.31 -8.92 -1.57
C THR A 77 -16.00 -8.14 -1.77
N VAL A 78 -16.00 -7.06 -2.55
CA VAL A 78 -14.79 -6.30 -2.91
C VAL A 78 -14.04 -5.75 -1.70
N GLY A 79 -14.75 -5.22 -0.69
CA GLY A 79 -14.12 -4.72 0.54
C GLY A 79 -13.42 -5.82 1.32
N MET A 80 -14.11 -6.96 1.49
CA MET A 80 -13.56 -8.12 2.18
C MET A 80 -12.37 -8.73 1.42
N TYR A 81 -12.48 -8.86 0.10
CA TYR A 81 -11.38 -9.34 -0.76
C TYR A 81 -10.14 -8.46 -0.65
N ALA A 82 -10.31 -7.14 -0.74
CA ALA A 82 -9.20 -6.19 -0.68
C ALA A 82 -8.42 -6.30 0.65
N CYS A 83 -9.12 -6.50 1.76
CA CYS A 83 -8.50 -6.72 3.07
C CYS A 83 -7.82 -8.08 3.18
N LYS A 84 -8.47 -9.16 2.69
CA LYS A 84 -7.98 -10.54 2.79
C LYS A 84 -6.72 -10.77 1.97
N GLU A 85 -6.68 -10.28 0.73
CA GLU A 85 -5.56 -10.48 -0.21
C GLU A 85 -4.46 -9.42 -0.12
N TRP A 86 -4.52 -8.55 0.89
CA TRP A 86 -3.49 -7.53 1.14
C TRP A 86 -3.29 -6.60 -0.04
N VAL A 87 -4.38 -6.07 -0.57
CA VAL A 87 -4.37 -5.08 -1.63
C VAL A 87 -3.79 -3.77 -1.09
N ASP A 88 -2.81 -3.21 -1.78
CA ASP A 88 -2.19 -1.94 -1.36
C ASP A 88 -3.01 -0.74 -1.88
N GLU A 89 -3.49 -0.83 -3.12
CA GLU A 89 -4.19 0.26 -3.82
C GLU A 89 -5.41 -0.25 -4.58
N VAL A 90 -6.48 0.53 -4.61
CA VAL A 90 -7.72 0.24 -5.36
C VAL A 90 -7.95 1.36 -6.36
N PHE A 91 -8.15 1.01 -7.63
CA PHE A 91 -8.48 1.95 -8.69
C PHE A 91 -9.93 1.80 -9.11
N ILE A 92 -10.77 2.82 -8.87
CA ILE A 92 -12.19 2.83 -9.18
C ILE A 92 -12.44 3.67 -10.44
N VAL A 93 -12.91 3.01 -11.50
CA VAL A 93 -13.34 3.66 -12.75
C VAL A 93 -14.73 3.18 -13.10
N LEU A 94 -15.68 4.08 -13.08
CA LEU A 94 -17.08 3.79 -13.37
C LEU A 94 -17.59 4.66 -14.53
N PRO A 95 -18.54 4.16 -15.35
CA PRO A 95 -19.26 4.96 -16.34
C PRO A 95 -19.93 6.18 -15.70
N LYS A 96 -20.21 7.21 -16.52
CA LYS A 96 -20.79 8.48 -16.03
C LYS A 96 -22.15 8.29 -15.32
N GLU A 97 -22.87 7.27 -15.71
CA GLU A 97 -24.22 6.95 -15.22
C GLU A 97 -24.23 6.30 -13.83
N ILE A 98 -23.13 5.67 -13.43
CA ILE A 98 -23.02 4.94 -12.16
C ILE A 98 -22.35 5.84 -11.12
N ALA A 99 -23.03 6.12 -10.02
CA ALA A 99 -22.45 6.88 -8.91
C ALA A 99 -21.31 6.11 -8.22
N TYR A 100 -20.34 6.82 -7.67
CA TYR A 100 -19.29 6.19 -6.88
C TYR A 100 -19.86 5.61 -5.57
N PRO A 101 -19.47 4.38 -5.18
CA PRO A 101 -19.91 3.75 -3.95
C PRO A 101 -19.17 4.38 -2.75
N ASN A 102 -19.72 5.47 -2.20
CA ASN A 102 -19.08 6.23 -1.11
C ASN A 102 -18.81 5.35 0.12
N THR A 103 -19.74 4.45 0.47
CA THR A 103 -19.58 3.50 1.58
C THR A 103 -18.39 2.57 1.40
N LEU A 104 -18.19 2.03 0.20
CA LEU A 104 -17.04 1.21 -0.14
C LEU A 104 -15.73 2.02 -0.07
N ILE A 105 -15.73 3.24 -0.62
CA ILE A 105 -14.55 4.12 -0.59
C ILE A 105 -14.16 4.42 0.85
N GLU A 106 -15.12 4.67 1.71
CA GLU A 106 -14.88 4.92 3.12
C GLU A 106 -14.32 3.69 3.84
N GLN A 107 -14.92 2.53 3.66
CA GLN A 107 -14.44 1.26 4.22
C GLN A 107 -13.00 0.95 3.80
N LEU A 108 -12.67 1.05 2.51
CA LEU A 108 -11.33 0.82 1.99
C LEU A 108 -10.32 1.82 2.58
N THR A 109 -10.71 3.08 2.68
CA THR A 109 -9.85 4.14 3.21
C THR A 109 -9.59 3.94 4.71
N LEU A 110 -10.62 3.58 5.49
CA LEU A 110 -10.47 3.24 6.92
C LEU A 110 -9.61 1.99 7.13
N ALA A 111 -9.66 1.03 6.21
CA ALA A 111 -8.76 -0.13 6.21
C ALA A 111 -7.29 0.22 5.85
N GLY A 112 -7.01 1.49 5.51
CA GLY A 112 -5.66 1.96 5.15
C GLY A 112 -5.28 1.70 3.69
N ILE A 113 -6.22 1.30 2.84
CA ILE A 113 -6.02 1.06 1.41
C ILE A 113 -6.10 2.41 0.68
N THR A 114 -5.17 2.66 -0.24
CA THR A 114 -5.20 3.87 -1.07
C THR A 114 -6.23 3.72 -2.18
N VAL A 115 -7.17 4.67 -2.28
CA VAL A 115 -8.22 4.64 -3.30
C VAL A 115 -7.96 5.71 -4.34
N HIS A 116 -7.91 5.30 -5.61
CA HIS A 116 -7.77 6.15 -6.79
C HIS A 116 -9.12 6.24 -7.50
N MET A 117 -9.55 7.45 -7.79
CA MET A 117 -10.80 7.70 -8.51
C MET A 117 -10.55 8.55 -9.75
N ASN A 118 -11.26 8.25 -10.85
CA ASN A 118 -11.19 9.08 -12.04
C ASN A 118 -11.81 10.46 -11.76
N LEU A 119 -11.06 11.53 -12.07
CA LEU A 119 -11.42 12.93 -11.80
C LEU A 119 -12.73 13.40 -12.45
N ALA A 120 -13.22 12.71 -13.46
CA ALA A 120 -14.45 13.07 -14.16
C ALA A 120 -15.71 13.13 -13.26
N LYS A 121 -15.61 12.66 -11.99
CA LYS A 121 -16.72 12.55 -11.04
C LYS A 121 -16.31 12.85 -9.60
N VAL A 122 -15.56 13.90 -9.35
CA VAL A 122 -15.05 14.22 -8.01
C VAL A 122 -16.16 14.56 -7.03
N VAL A 123 -16.21 13.82 -5.92
CA VAL A 123 -16.97 14.18 -4.72
C VAL A 123 -15.98 14.64 -3.65
N ASN A 124 -16.18 15.86 -3.13
CA ASN A 124 -15.39 16.37 -2.00
C ASN A 124 -15.61 15.52 -0.76
N SER A 125 -14.56 14.89 -0.26
CA SER A 125 -14.57 14.16 1.02
C SER A 125 -13.85 15.00 2.08
N PRO A 126 -14.57 15.66 3.00
CA PRO A 126 -13.95 16.47 4.04
C PRO A 126 -13.08 15.62 4.96
N GLY A 127 -11.90 16.15 5.33
CA GLY A 127 -11.00 15.52 6.30
C GLY A 127 -9.99 14.50 5.75
N LYS A 128 -9.97 14.24 4.44
CA LYS A 128 -8.99 13.33 3.80
C LYS A 128 -8.05 14.10 2.89
N LYS A 129 -6.77 13.70 2.85
CA LYS A 129 -5.80 14.27 1.89
C LYS A 129 -6.13 13.74 0.49
N GLN A 130 -6.38 14.67 -0.43
CA GLN A 130 -6.67 14.37 -1.83
C GLN A 130 -5.60 15.02 -2.71
N PHE A 131 -5.10 14.27 -3.68
CA PHE A 131 -4.14 14.75 -4.66
C PHE A 131 -4.38 14.09 -6.02
N VAL A 132 -3.96 14.77 -7.07
CA VAL A 132 -4.16 14.32 -8.46
C VAL A 132 -2.91 13.59 -8.93
N GLU A 133 -3.10 12.38 -9.47
CA GLU A 133 -2.01 11.63 -10.12
C GLU A 133 -2.49 10.92 -11.38
N LYS A 134 -1.57 10.26 -12.10
CA LYS A 134 -1.88 9.49 -13.31
C LYS A 134 -1.74 8.00 -13.08
N ILE A 135 -2.77 7.22 -13.49
CA ILE A 135 -2.71 5.77 -13.63
C ILE A 135 -3.01 5.44 -15.09
N GLY A 136 -2.00 5.02 -15.84
CA GLY A 136 -2.08 4.93 -17.31
C GLY A 136 -2.35 6.31 -17.90
N ASP A 137 -3.33 6.40 -18.79
CA ASP A 137 -3.79 7.67 -19.37
C ASP A 137 -4.86 8.39 -18.54
N TYR A 138 -5.30 7.76 -17.45
CA TYR A 138 -6.32 8.35 -16.59
C TYR A 138 -5.71 9.34 -15.60
N THR A 139 -6.28 10.54 -15.54
CA THR A 139 -6.04 11.47 -14.46
C THR A 139 -7.00 11.13 -13.31
N VAL A 140 -6.44 10.77 -12.16
CA VAL A 140 -7.22 10.26 -11.04
C VAL A 140 -7.09 11.18 -9.83
N LEU A 141 -8.15 11.22 -9.00
CA LEU A 141 -8.07 11.79 -7.67
C LEU A 141 -7.77 10.69 -6.66
N THR A 142 -6.61 10.76 -6.07
CA THR A 142 -6.20 9.83 -5.02
C THR A 142 -6.60 10.37 -3.66
N THR A 143 -7.32 9.57 -2.88
CA THR A 143 -7.69 9.89 -1.50
C THR A 143 -6.95 8.94 -0.57
N SER A 144 -6.21 9.50 0.39
CA SER A 144 -5.46 8.72 1.38
C SER A 144 -5.47 9.41 2.75
N ILE A 145 -5.55 8.61 3.80
CA ILE A 145 -5.40 9.09 5.19
C ILE A 145 -3.91 9.28 5.51
N ASN A 146 -3.05 8.43 4.99
CA ASN A 146 -1.62 8.34 5.34
C ASN A 146 -0.69 8.77 4.19
N TYR A 147 -1.02 9.86 3.50
CA TYR A 147 -0.12 10.40 2.50
C TYR A 147 1.00 11.20 3.17
N ALA A 148 2.23 10.73 3.02
CA ALA A 148 3.43 11.45 3.38
C ALA A 148 4.20 11.87 2.12
N SER A 149 4.67 13.10 2.05
CA SER A 149 5.52 13.56 0.96
C SER A 149 6.87 12.81 0.97
N LEU A 150 7.56 12.77 -0.18
CA LEU A 150 8.88 12.12 -0.27
C LEU A 150 9.88 12.71 0.74
N ASN A 151 9.81 14.02 1.00
CA ASN A 151 10.67 14.68 1.99
C ASN A 151 10.34 14.26 3.43
N GLU A 152 9.06 14.12 3.76
CA GLU A 152 8.62 13.63 5.06
C GLU A 152 9.02 12.17 5.29
N LEU A 153 8.89 11.32 4.26
CA LEU A 153 9.35 9.94 4.31
C LEU A 153 10.87 9.84 4.48
N PHE A 154 11.63 10.68 3.78
CA PHE A 154 13.09 10.74 3.92
C PHE A 154 13.50 11.19 5.32
N LEU A 155 12.92 12.30 5.79
CA LEU A 155 13.20 12.82 7.13
C LEU A 155 12.86 11.81 8.22
N LYS A 156 11.67 11.19 8.12
CA LYS A 156 11.27 10.10 9.00
C LYS A 156 12.30 8.97 9.00
N ARG A 157 12.79 8.55 7.82
CA ARG A 157 13.75 7.45 7.72
C ARG A 157 15.08 7.78 8.40
N VAL A 158 15.55 9.03 8.23
CA VAL A 158 16.77 9.51 8.91
C VAL A 158 16.58 9.46 10.43
N PHE A 159 15.47 9.99 10.94
CA PHE A 159 15.15 9.92 12.38
C PHE A 159 15.03 8.48 12.88
N ASP A 160 14.34 7.62 12.15
CA ASP A 160 14.19 6.20 12.52
C ASP A 160 15.56 5.51 12.63
N ILE A 161 16.50 5.79 11.72
CA ILE A 161 17.86 5.23 11.74
C ILE A 161 18.66 5.76 12.93
N VAL A 162 18.66 7.07 13.14
CA VAL A 162 19.41 7.70 14.25
C VAL A 162 18.88 7.23 15.60
N CYS A 163 17.57 7.30 15.81
CA CYS A 163 16.95 6.84 17.06
C CYS A 163 17.12 5.33 17.27
N GLY A 164 17.04 4.54 16.20
CA GLY A 164 17.27 3.11 16.25
C GLY A 164 18.69 2.76 16.65
N LEU A 165 19.69 3.47 16.11
CA LEU A 165 21.08 3.27 16.44
C LEU A 165 21.40 3.64 17.90
N LEU A 166 20.87 4.77 18.38
CA LEU A 166 20.96 5.17 19.78
C LEU A 166 20.27 4.15 20.69
N GLY A 167 19.09 3.66 20.31
CA GLY A 167 18.38 2.60 21.03
C GLY A 167 19.17 1.30 21.11
N CYS A 168 19.81 0.90 20.02
CA CYS A 168 20.68 -0.29 19.99
C CYS A 168 21.88 -0.14 20.94
N ILE A 169 22.54 1.01 20.97
CA ILE A 169 23.67 1.27 21.87
C ILE A 169 23.21 1.19 23.33
N LEU A 170 22.10 1.86 23.68
CA LEU A 170 21.52 1.81 25.02
C LEU A 170 21.15 0.38 25.42
N THR A 171 20.50 -0.35 24.53
CA THR A 171 20.13 -1.75 24.76
C THR A 171 21.36 -2.62 25.00
N LEU A 172 22.44 -2.41 24.27
CA LEU A 172 23.69 -3.16 24.41
C LEU A 172 24.33 -2.89 25.77
N ILE A 173 24.35 -1.63 26.22
CA ILE A 173 24.84 -1.27 27.57
C ILE A 173 23.99 -1.97 28.63
N ILE A 174 22.67 -1.91 28.50
CA ILE A 174 21.74 -2.56 29.44
C ILE A 174 21.94 -4.08 29.44
N CYS A 175 22.13 -4.70 28.29
CA CYS A 175 22.37 -6.14 28.15
C CYS A 175 23.63 -6.62 28.90
N ILE A 176 24.69 -5.80 28.92
CA ILE A 176 25.94 -6.15 29.63
C ILE A 176 25.68 -6.32 31.15
N PHE A 177 24.80 -5.50 31.72
CA PHE A 177 24.50 -5.56 33.16
C PHE A 177 23.34 -6.52 33.49
N ILE A 178 22.26 -6.46 32.72
CA ILE A 178 21.04 -7.22 33.02
C ILE A 178 21.09 -8.64 32.42
N GLY A 179 21.77 -8.85 31.32
CA GLY A 179 21.88 -10.18 30.68
C GLY A 179 22.40 -11.26 31.59
N PRO A 180 23.56 -11.07 32.29
CA PRO A 180 24.05 -12.03 33.24
C PRO A 180 23.11 -12.24 34.42
N ALA A 181 22.46 -11.18 34.92
CA ALA A 181 21.51 -11.29 36.03
C ALA A 181 20.28 -12.15 35.65
N ILE A 182 19.74 -11.95 34.47
CA ILE A 182 18.62 -12.77 33.95
C ILE A 182 19.06 -14.23 33.76
N TYR A 183 20.25 -14.47 33.20
CA TYR A 183 20.75 -15.82 32.98
C TYR A 183 20.97 -16.60 34.30
N ILE A 184 21.43 -15.91 35.35
CA ILE A 184 21.60 -16.52 36.70
C ILE A 184 20.24 -16.80 37.35
N ALA A 185 19.27 -15.88 37.18
CA ALA A 185 17.93 -16.02 37.78
C ALA A 185 17.05 -17.04 37.09
N SER A 186 17.18 -17.16 35.75
CA SER A 186 16.39 -18.07 34.94
C SER A 186 17.22 -18.53 33.71
N PRO A 187 17.82 -19.73 33.76
CA PRO A 187 18.58 -20.27 32.61
C PRO A 187 17.69 -20.47 31.42
N GLY A 188 17.82 -19.58 30.39
CA GLY A 188 17.01 -19.61 29.19
C GLY A 188 17.42 -18.53 28.20
N PRO A 189 16.73 -18.41 27.06
CA PRO A 189 17.00 -17.36 26.09
C PRO A 189 16.69 -15.98 26.69
N ILE A 190 17.67 -15.05 26.62
CA ILE A 190 17.56 -13.68 27.14
C ILE A 190 16.47 -12.88 26.43
N PHE A 191 16.20 -13.20 25.15
CA PHE A 191 15.18 -12.54 24.37
C PHE A 191 13.96 -13.45 24.13
N PHE A 192 12.80 -12.97 24.55
CA PHE A 192 11.52 -13.61 24.24
C PHE A 192 10.94 -13.02 22.96
N SER A 193 10.46 -13.87 22.06
CA SER A 193 9.83 -13.45 20.81
C SER A 193 8.33 -13.68 20.84
N GLN A 194 7.55 -12.65 20.46
CA GLN A 194 6.10 -12.71 20.33
C GLN A 194 5.68 -12.30 18.92
N GLU A 195 4.79 -13.07 18.30
CA GLU A 195 4.18 -12.67 17.04
C GLU A 195 3.15 -11.56 17.27
N ARG A 196 3.24 -10.51 16.49
CA ARG A 196 2.26 -9.42 16.46
C ARG A 196 1.79 -9.15 15.05
N VAL A 197 0.59 -8.57 14.95
CA VAL A 197 -0.01 -8.17 13.66
C VAL A 197 0.30 -6.70 13.44
N GLY A 198 0.96 -6.39 12.33
CA GLY A 198 1.28 -5.02 11.88
C GLY A 198 0.29 -4.48 10.85
N LYS A 199 0.72 -3.44 10.15
CA LYS A 199 -0.06 -2.81 9.07
C LYS A 199 -0.49 -3.85 8.03
N ASN A 200 -1.75 -3.78 7.58
CA ASN A 200 -2.38 -4.70 6.64
C ASN A 200 -2.36 -6.17 7.15
N GLY A 201 -2.45 -6.39 8.49
CA GLY A 201 -2.51 -7.72 9.12
C GLY A 201 -1.24 -8.56 8.98
N LYS A 202 -0.11 -8.04 8.46
CA LYS A 202 1.16 -8.77 8.33
C LYS A 202 1.70 -9.11 9.70
N LYS A 203 1.95 -10.39 9.95
CA LYS A 203 2.57 -10.85 11.18
C LYS A 203 4.07 -10.54 11.17
N PHE A 204 4.58 -10.09 12.31
CA PHE A 204 6.00 -9.89 12.54
C PHE A 204 6.38 -10.35 13.96
N LYS A 205 7.64 -10.75 14.13
CA LYS A 205 8.17 -11.14 15.45
C LYS A 205 8.72 -9.92 16.16
N MET A 206 8.23 -9.68 17.36
CA MET A 206 8.75 -8.68 18.27
C MET A 206 9.54 -9.36 19.37
N TYR A 207 10.77 -8.89 19.61
CA TYR A 207 11.65 -9.38 20.67
C TYR A 207 11.55 -8.47 21.88
N LYS A 208 11.55 -9.08 23.07
CA LYS A 208 11.56 -8.41 24.38
C LYS A 208 12.56 -9.09 25.31
N PHE A 209 13.01 -8.34 26.32
CA PHE A 209 13.71 -8.90 27.47
C PHE A 209 12.75 -9.62 28.36
#